data_bb3e03ebc855f9358d1c7a60cb6e49fb
#
_entry.id   bb3e03ebc855f9358d1c7a60cb6e49fb
#
_cell.length_a   1.000
_cell.length_b   1.000
_cell.length_c   1.000
_cell.angle_alpha   90.00
_cell.angle_beta   90.00
_cell.angle_gamma   90.00
#
_symmetry.space_group_name_H-M   'P 1'
#
loop_
_entity.id
_entity.type
_entity.pdbx_description
1 polymer ?
#
loop_
_entity_poly.entity_id
_entity_poly.type
_entity_poly.pdbx_seq_one_letter_code
_entity_poly.pdbx_strand_id
1 'polypeptide(L)'
;METAVGPQKTRLWLTYPPKLITQPLIWELAQKFKVITNIRQASVSDTIGIVCLELEGERTEIKSTISWLEKQGVRVEPVEINVIES
;
A
#
# COMPACT_ATOMS: atom_id res chain seq x y z
N MET A 1 -7.78 -24.20 -12.07
CA MET A 1 -7.32 -23.81 -11.87
C MET A 1 -6.84 -22.95 -11.38
N GLU A 2 -6.64 -22.57 -11.41
CA GLU A 2 -6.22 -21.81 -11.14
C GLU A 2 -5.83 -21.12 -10.80
N THR A 3 -5.88 -20.77 -10.72
CA THR A 3 -5.50 -20.10 -10.73
C THR A 3 -4.89 -19.18 -10.18
N ALA A 4 -4.93 -18.61 -10.11
CA ALA A 4 -4.32 -17.44 -9.84
C ALA A 4 -3.60 -17.50 -8.62
N VAL A 5 -2.66 -18.23 -8.64
CA VAL A 5 -2.02 -18.34 -7.48
C VAL A 5 -0.84 -17.54 -7.49
N GLY A 6 -0.41 -16.86 -8.25
CA GLY A 6 0.84 -16.17 -8.24
C GLY A 6 0.74 -14.83 -7.55
N PRO A 7 1.81 -14.09 -7.51
CA PRO A 7 1.82 -12.77 -6.93
C PRO A 7 0.85 -11.87 -7.64
N GLN A 8 0.25 -10.98 -6.89
CA GLN A 8 -0.69 -10.02 -7.41
C GLN A 8 -0.13 -8.62 -7.20
N LYS A 9 -0.60 -7.67 -7.97
CA LYS A 9 -0.25 -6.27 -7.79
C LYS A 9 -1.48 -5.50 -7.44
N THR A 10 -1.34 -4.60 -6.49
CA THR A 10 -2.43 -3.72 -6.14
C THR A 10 -1.88 -2.34 -5.83
N ARG A 11 -2.63 -1.31 -6.12
CA ARG A 11 -2.24 0.06 -5.82
C ARG A 11 -3.16 0.61 -4.77
N LEU A 12 -2.57 1.36 -3.85
CA LEU A 12 -3.28 1.90 -2.73
C LEU A 12 -2.93 3.37 -2.57
N TRP A 13 -3.92 4.17 -2.22
CA TRP A 13 -3.66 5.52 -1.76
C TRP A 13 -3.53 5.45 -0.24
N LEU A 14 -2.42 5.91 0.26
CA LEU A 14 -2.17 5.99 1.69
C LEU A 14 -2.21 7.44 2.11
N THR A 15 -3.01 7.74 3.11
CA THR A 15 -3.05 9.07 3.68
C THR A 15 -2.54 8.98 5.11
N TYR A 16 -1.44 9.66 5.36
CA TYR A 16 -0.79 9.62 6.66
C TYR A 16 -1.27 10.78 7.50
N PRO A 17 -1.64 10.57 8.75
CA PRO A 17 -1.83 11.70 9.65
C PRO A 17 -0.48 12.35 9.93
N PRO A 18 -0.44 13.63 10.25
CA PRO A 18 0.83 14.33 10.42
C PRO A 18 1.83 13.63 11.34
N LYS A 19 1.35 13.03 12.42
CA LYS A 19 2.24 12.39 13.37
C LYS A 19 2.97 11.19 12.82
N LEU A 20 2.48 10.61 11.72
CA LEU A 20 3.12 9.45 11.12
C LEU A 20 4.02 9.78 9.94
N ILE A 21 4.04 11.04 9.53
CA ILE A 21 4.81 11.41 8.34
C ILE A 21 6.29 11.11 8.50
N THR A 22 6.82 11.28 9.69
CA THR A 22 8.24 11.05 9.92
C THR A 22 8.57 9.59 10.25
N GLN A 23 7.57 8.73 10.32
CA GLN A 23 7.83 7.35 10.63
C GLN A 23 8.02 6.54 9.35
N PRO A 24 9.04 5.72 9.24
CA PRO A 24 9.35 5.02 7.99
C PRO A 24 8.46 3.79 7.81
N LEU A 25 7.17 4.01 7.65
CA LEU A 25 6.19 2.91 7.60
C LEU A 25 6.37 2.00 6.40
N ILE A 26 6.71 2.57 5.24
CA ILE A 26 6.88 1.74 4.05
C ILE A 26 8.08 0.83 4.20
N TRP A 27 9.15 1.34 4.79
CA TRP A 27 10.31 0.50 5.09
C TRP A 27 9.94 -0.60 6.09
N GLU A 28 9.16 -0.24 7.13
CA GLU A 28 8.76 -1.20 8.16
C GLU A 28 7.91 -2.31 7.57
N LEU A 29 6.95 -1.97 6.72
CA LEU A 29 6.10 -3.00 6.16
C LEU A 29 6.89 -3.94 5.23
N ALA A 30 7.88 -3.40 4.54
CA ALA A 30 8.70 -4.23 3.67
C ALA A 30 9.56 -5.21 4.48
N GLN A 31 9.84 -4.89 5.74
CA GLN A 31 10.58 -5.79 6.61
C GLN A 31 9.66 -6.86 7.21
N LYS A 32 8.39 -6.51 7.42
CA LYS A 32 7.47 -7.42 8.08
C LYS A 32 6.76 -8.36 7.14
N PHE A 33 6.47 -7.95 5.97
CA PHE A 33 5.63 -8.71 5.05
C PHE A 33 6.39 -9.03 3.76
N LYS A 34 6.00 -10.10 3.11
CA LYS A 34 6.66 -10.50 1.87
C LYS A 34 6.00 -9.80 0.71
N VAL A 35 6.20 -8.51 0.61
CA VAL A 35 5.65 -7.70 -0.47
C VAL A 35 6.76 -6.84 -1.06
N ILE A 36 6.62 -6.58 -2.34
CA ILE A 36 7.51 -5.66 -3.04
C ILE A 36 6.79 -4.34 -3.12
N THR A 37 7.44 -3.27 -2.72
CA THR A 37 6.82 -1.96 -2.70
C THR A 37 7.36 -1.10 -3.82
N ASN A 38 6.49 -0.30 -4.40
CA ASN A 38 6.88 0.63 -5.44
C ASN A 38 6.05 1.89 -5.27
N ILE A 39 6.71 3.01 -4.99
CA ILE A 39 6.01 4.27 -4.85
C ILE A 39 5.73 4.83 -6.22
N ARG A 40 4.47 5.04 -6.51
CA ARG A 40 4.05 5.54 -7.82
C ARG A 40 3.93 7.07 -7.82
N GLN A 41 3.51 7.61 -6.70
CA GLN A 41 3.33 9.03 -6.53
C GLN A 41 3.43 9.36 -5.07
N ALA A 42 3.91 10.51 -4.74
CA ALA A 42 3.97 10.91 -3.34
C ALA A 42 3.90 12.43 -3.24
N SER A 43 3.18 12.89 -2.25
CA SER A 43 3.16 14.30 -1.90
C SER A 43 3.30 14.35 -0.39
N VAL A 44 4.47 14.74 0.06
CA VAL A 44 4.79 14.71 1.49
C VAL A 44 5.33 16.05 1.92
N SER A 45 4.76 16.59 2.97
CA SER A 45 5.23 17.81 3.59
C SER A 45 5.10 17.64 5.09
N ASP A 46 5.25 18.69 5.85
CA ASP A 46 5.11 18.58 7.30
C ASP A 46 3.70 18.22 7.73
N THR A 47 2.72 18.53 6.92
CA THR A 47 1.32 18.34 7.31
C THR A 47 0.55 17.42 6.38
N ILE A 48 1.09 17.11 5.22
CA ILE A 48 0.40 16.27 4.25
C ILE A 48 1.28 15.08 3.90
N GLY A 49 0.71 13.90 4.01
CA GLY A 49 1.42 12.70 3.57
C GLY A 49 0.46 11.86 2.78
N ILE A 50 0.56 11.93 1.45
CA ILE A 50 -0.26 11.13 0.56
C ILE A 50 0.67 10.38 -0.37
N VAL A 51 0.52 9.08 -0.40
CA VAL A 51 1.40 8.22 -1.19
C VAL A 51 0.56 7.23 -1.96
N CYS A 52 0.83 7.09 -3.24
CA CYS A 52 0.27 6.00 -4.03
C CYS A 52 1.30 4.89 -4.04
N LEU A 53 1.00 3.80 -3.40
CA LEU A 53 1.92 2.69 -3.23
C LEU A 53 1.42 1.47 -3.96
N GLU A 54 2.28 0.86 -4.74
CA GLU A 54 1.96 -0.40 -5.39
C GLU A 54 2.60 -1.52 -4.58
N LEU A 55 1.81 -2.52 -4.26
CA LEU A 55 2.30 -3.71 -3.56
C LEU A 55 2.19 -4.90 -4.48
N GLU A 56 3.21 -5.70 -4.47
CA GLU A 56 3.20 -6.95 -5.23
C GLU A 56 3.53 -8.08 -4.29
N GLY A 57 2.73 -9.12 -4.29
CA GLY A 57 2.96 -10.27 -3.43
C GLY A 57 1.74 -11.17 -3.40
N GLU A 58 1.78 -12.16 -2.53
CA GLU A 58 0.66 -13.06 -2.37
C GLU A 58 -0.50 -12.28 -1.78
N ARG A 59 -1.68 -12.68 -2.15
CA ARG A 59 -2.89 -12.01 -1.70
C ARG A 59 -2.97 -11.89 -0.18
N THR A 60 -2.59 -12.95 0.53
CA THR A 60 -2.63 -12.93 1.99
C THR A 60 -1.63 -11.96 2.57
N GLU A 61 -0.45 -11.82 1.95
CA GLU A 61 0.54 -10.87 2.42
C GLU A 61 0.09 -9.44 2.16
N ILE A 62 -0.54 -9.19 1.03
CA ILE A 62 -1.07 -7.88 0.72
C ILE A 62 -2.14 -7.49 1.73
N LYS A 63 -3.05 -8.41 2.03
CA LYS A 63 -4.12 -8.15 3.00
C LYS A 63 -3.57 -7.86 4.38
N SER A 64 -2.57 -8.62 4.80
CA SER A 64 -1.95 -8.40 6.11
C SER A 64 -1.25 -7.06 6.16
N THR A 65 -0.63 -6.65 5.07
CA THR A 65 0.04 -5.36 4.99
C THR A 65 -0.96 -4.22 5.12
N ILE A 66 -2.09 -4.32 4.44
CA ILE A 66 -3.12 -3.29 4.50
C ILE A 66 -3.66 -3.18 5.92
N SER A 67 -3.94 -4.32 6.55
CA SER A 67 -4.43 -4.34 7.90
C SER A 67 -3.46 -3.70 8.87
N TRP A 68 -2.18 -3.99 8.70
CA TRP A 68 -1.14 -3.42 9.55
C TRP A 68 -1.07 -1.90 9.39
N LEU A 69 -1.13 -1.42 8.14
CA LEU A 69 -1.11 0.02 7.89
C LEU A 69 -2.29 0.72 8.57
N GLU A 70 -3.46 0.12 8.47
CA GLU A 70 -4.65 0.69 9.10
C GLU A 70 -4.51 0.73 10.61
N LYS A 71 -3.90 -0.30 11.19
CA LYS A 71 -3.68 -0.32 12.62
C LYS A 71 -2.66 0.72 13.07
N GLN A 72 -1.75 1.10 12.20
CA GLN A 72 -0.82 2.18 12.51
C GLN A 72 -1.49 3.54 12.46
N GLY A 73 -2.65 3.64 11.84
CA GLY A 73 -3.36 4.91 11.73
C GLY A 73 -3.33 5.50 10.33
N VAL A 74 -2.86 4.75 9.34
CA VAL A 74 -2.85 5.22 7.96
C VAL A 74 -4.19 4.92 7.33
N ARG A 75 -4.72 5.87 6.60
CA ARG A 75 -5.94 5.63 5.84
C ARG A 75 -5.55 4.98 4.53
N VAL A 76 -6.13 3.85 4.23
CA VAL A 76 -5.78 3.07 3.04
C VAL A 76 -6.98 2.97 2.14
N GLU A 77 -6.82 3.37 0.90
CA GLU A 77 -7.91 3.29 -0.09
C GLU A 77 -7.38 2.65 -1.36
N PRO A 78 -8.06 1.68 -1.92
CA PRO A 78 -7.59 1.09 -3.16
C PRO A 78 -7.75 2.07 -4.31
N VAL A 79 -6.80 2.02 -5.22
CA VAL A 79 -6.92 2.80 -6.43
C VAL A 79 -7.82 2.01 -7.38
N GLU A 80 -8.95 2.63 -7.75
CA GLU A 80 -9.80 1.95 -8.61
C GLU A 80 -9.37 2.12 -10.00
N ILE A 81 -8.96 1.11 -10.64
CA ILE A 81 -8.58 1.20 -11.99
C ILE A 81 -9.76 0.81 -12.78
N ASN A 82 -10.44 1.73 -13.33
CA ASN A 82 -11.52 1.44 -14.12
C ASN A 82 -11.04 1.03 -15.41
N VAL A 83 -10.79 -0.12 -15.61
CA VAL A 83 -10.38 -0.55 -16.84
C VAL A 83 -11.53 -0.83 -17.60
N ILE A 84 -11.86 -0.05 -18.49
CA ILE A 84 -12.87 -0.33 -19.29
C ILE A 84 -12.35 -1.09 -20.34
N GLU A 85 -12.58 -2.22 -20.37
CA GLU A 85 -12.17 -2.97 -21.26
C GLU A 85 -12.96 -2.99 -22.19
N SER A 86 -13.06 -2.78 -22.93
CA SER A 86 -13.97 -2.83 -23.88
C SER A 86 -13.86 -3.41 -24.71
#